data_5ad4444693cd8fa0aa2d8a9603508d12
#
_entry.id   5ad4444693cd8fa0aa2d8a9603508d12
#
_cell.length_a   1.000
_cell.length_b   1.000
_cell.length_c   1.000
_cell.angle_alpha   90.00
_cell.angle_beta   90.00
_cell.angle_gamma   90.00
#
_symmetry.space_group_name_H-M   'P 1'
#
loop_
_entity.id
_entity.type
_entity.pdbx_description
1 polymer ?
#
loop_
_entity_poly.entity_id
_entity_poly.type
_entity_poly.pdbx_seq_one_letter_code
_entity_poly.pdbx_strand_id
1 'polypeptide(L)'
;MENKNAWGKYPEGNREKVLGFAEEYRRFISSCKTERECVTEFVERAKAAGFKDLKELVEKGTALKSGDKVYYNQMGKSIALFVLGKQPLEQGMNILGAHVDSPRIDLKQVPLYEDTQMALLDTHYYGGVKKYQWVTLPLALHGVFAKKDGSVVSFSIGENPEDPVFGISDLLVHLSGDQMEKKASKVIEGEKMDILIGSIPAELAGEDKEKTKELVKANMLTILEKMYGIKEEDFLSAEIEAVPAGPARDYGFDRSMIMGYGHDDRVCAYPSFQAILNTKDPEKTCVCLLVDKEEIGSVGATGMHSRFFEDAVAEILELEGEYSGIKVRRAMRNSKMLSSDVSAAFDSNYPETMEKKNAAYFGMGLVFNKYTGSRGKSGSNDANAEYMAELRHILDKNNVTFQTSELGKVDQGGGGTIAYILANYGMQVIDCGVAVLSMHAPWEIISKVDLYEALLGYEAFFREA
;
A
#
# COMPACT_ATOMS: atom_id res chain seq x y z
N MET A 1 -24.34 -18.99 10.09
CA MET A 1 -23.03 -19.63 10.33
C MET A 1 -22.52 -19.07 11.64
N GLU A 2 -22.13 -19.92 12.60
CA GLU A 2 -21.33 -19.43 13.74
C GLU A 2 -19.89 -19.24 13.21
N ASN A 3 -19.52 -18.00 12.94
CA ASN A 3 -18.12 -17.67 12.65
C ASN A 3 -17.30 -17.89 13.92
N LYS A 4 -16.41 -18.86 13.91
CA LYS A 4 -15.52 -19.12 15.03
C LYS A 4 -14.29 -18.23 14.90
N ASN A 5 -13.94 -17.58 16.01
CA ASN A 5 -12.72 -16.77 16.06
C ASN A 5 -11.49 -17.63 15.71
N ALA A 6 -10.69 -17.15 14.75
CA ALA A 6 -9.52 -17.86 14.23
C ALA A 6 -8.46 -18.16 15.31
N TRP A 7 -8.34 -17.34 16.35
CA TRP A 7 -7.46 -17.64 17.49
C TRP A 7 -7.77 -18.99 18.14
N GLY A 8 -9.02 -19.50 18.03
CA GLY A 8 -9.39 -20.82 18.52
C GLY A 8 -8.63 -21.98 17.85
N LYS A 9 -8.09 -21.78 16.65
CA LYS A 9 -7.21 -22.76 15.95
C LYS A 9 -5.78 -22.77 16.51
N TYR A 10 -5.39 -21.71 17.22
CA TYR A 10 -4.02 -21.47 17.68
C TYR A 10 -4.02 -21.34 19.23
N PRO A 11 -4.16 -22.45 19.98
CA PRO A 11 -4.06 -22.43 21.42
C PRO A 11 -2.67 -21.95 21.88
N GLU A 12 -2.53 -21.58 23.14
CA GLU A 12 -1.33 -20.89 23.67
C GLU A 12 0.01 -21.58 23.33
N GLY A 13 0.09 -22.84 23.17
CA GLY A 13 1.32 -23.56 22.74
C GLY A 13 1.57 -23.56 21.22
N ASN A 14 0.66 -23.03 20.38
CA ASN A 14 0.73 -23.13 18.91
C ASN A 14 0.65 -21.77 18.19
N ARG A 15 0.85 -20.67 18.90
CA ARG A 15 0.78 -19.32 18.34
C ARG A 15 2.05 -18.85 17.62
N GLU A 16 3.13 -19.59 17.73
CA GLU A 16 4.45 -19.19 17.20
C GLU A 16 4.43 -18.81 15.72
N LYS A 17 3.71 -19.57 14.89
CA LYS A 17 3.61 -19.27 13.46
C LYS A 17 2.88 -17.97 13.17
N VAL A 18 1.75 -17.73 13.85
CA VAL A 18 0.97 -16.48 13.72
C VAL A 18 1.80 -15.30 14.19
N LEU A 19 2.41 -15.42 15.38
CA LEU A 19 3.19 -14.32 15.97
C LEU A 19 4.49 -14.07 15.21
N GLY A 20 5.14 -15.12 14.71
CA GLY A 20 6.36 -15.02 13.89
C GLY A 20 6.09 -14.28 12.58
N PHE A 21 5.08 -14.70 11.84
CA PHE A 21 4.69 -14.02 10.60
C PHE A 21 4.25 -12.57 10.83
N ALA A 22 3.48 -12.33 11.88
CA ALA A 22 3.06 -11.00 12.25
C ALA A 22 4.24 -10.08 12.65
N GLU A 23 5.30 -10.64 13.28
CA GLU A 23 6.51 -9.90 13.60
C GLU A 23 7.33 -9.55 12.34
N GLU A 24 7.42 -10.47 11.37
CA GLU A 24 8.04 -10.18 10.07
C GLU A 24 7.31 -9.05 9.34
N TYR A 25 5.98 -9.11 9.30
CA TYR A 25 5.15 -8.05 8.76
C TYR A 25 5.34 -6.72 9.51
N ARG A 26 5.34 -6.74 10.85
CA ARG A 26 5.54 -5.53 11.67
C ARG A 26 6.86 -4.84 11.36
N ARG A 27 7.92 -5.61 11.11
CA ARG A 27 9.23 -5.07 10.68
C ARG A 27 9.14 -4.47 9.28
N PHE A 28 8.50 -5.18 8.35
CA PHE A 28 8.30 -4.69 6.98
C PHE A 28 7.56 -3.35 6.97
N ILE A 29 6.39 -3.25 7.60
CA ILE A 29 5.58 -2.02 7.59
C ILE A 29 6.24 -0.87 8.38
N SER A 30 7.18 -1.17 9.28
CA SER A 30 7.97 -0.17 9.99
C SER A 30 9.05 0.45 9.11
N SER A 31 9.62 -0.30 8.17
CA SER A 31 10.73 0.13 7.32
C SER A 31 10.31 0.55 5.91
N CYS A 32 9.14 0.09 5.44
CA CYS A 32 8.63 0.38 4.10
C CYS A 32 7.37 1.25 4.19
N LYS A 33 7.55 2.57 4.22
CA LYS A 33 6.46 3.54 4.40
C LYS A 33 6.00 4.20 3.11
N THR A 34 6.74 4.01 2.02
CA THR A 34 6.39 4.50 0.68
C THR A 34 6.27 3.34 -0.29
N GLU A 35 5.57 3.56 -1.42
CA GLU A 35 5.47 2.55 -2.48
C GLU A 35 6.86 2.18 -3.06
N ARG A 36 7.80 3.15 -3.11
CA ARG A 36 9.17 2.91 -3.58
C ARG A 36 9.94 1.99 -2.64
N GLU A 37 9.82 2.22 -1.33
CA GLU A 37 10.46 1.37 -0.33
C GLU A 37 9.89 -0.05 -0.36
N CYS A 38 8.55 -0.19 -0.47
CA CYS A 38 7.89 -1.49 -0.62
C CYS A 38 8.41 -2.25 -1.84
N VAL A 39 8.43 -1.61 -3.02
CA VAL A 39 8.87 -2.26 -4.26
C VAL A 39 10.35 -2.60 -4.20
N THR A 40 11.20 -1.75 -3.62
CA THR A 40 12.62 -2.02 -3.43
C THR A 40 12.83 -3.28 -2.59
N GLU A 41 12.18 -3.36 -1.43
CA GLU A 41 12.24 -4.53 -0.54
C GLU A 41 11.72 -5.80 -1.23
N PHE A 42 10.60 -5.70 -1.96
CA PHE A 42 10.05 -6.85 -2.69
C PHE A 42 10.98 -7.32 -3.81
N VAL A 43 11.62 -6.42 -4.54
CA VAL A 43 12.60 -6.78 -5.58
C VAL A 43 13.81 -7.49 -4.95
N GLU A 44 14.35 -7.01 -3.85
CA GLU A 44 15.49 -7.64 -3.17
C GLU A 44 15.16 -9.04 -2.68
N ARG A 45 14.02 -9.22 -2.02
CA ARG A 45 13.56 -10.54 -1.56
C ARG A 45 13.23 -11.47 -2.72
N ALA A 46 12.62 -10.96 -3.81
CA ALA A 46 12.35 -11.76 -5.01
C ALA A 46 13.63 -12.27 -5.66
N LYS A 47 14.65 -11.41 -5.81
CA LYS A 47 15.98 -11.81 -6.31
C LYS A 47 16.60 -12.90 -5.43
N ALA A 48 16.55 -12.74 -4.11
CA ALA A 48 17.04 -13.75 -3.17
C ALA A 48 16.29 -15.08 -3.27
N ALA A 49 15.00 -15.06 -3.66
CA ALA A 49 14.17 -16.24 -3.91
C ALA A 49 14.29 -16.81 -5.34
N GLY A 50 15.20 -16.26 -6.17
CA GLY A 50 15.51 -16.76 -7.51
C GLY A 50 14.66 -16.21 -8.63
N PHE A 51 13.88 -15.13 -8.39
CA PHE A 51 13.20 -14.42 -9.46
C PHE A 51 14.21 -13.61 -10.30
N LYS A 52 13.99 -13.58 -11.61
CA LYS A 52 14.81 -12.84 -12.58
C LYS A 52 14.03 -11.62 -13.09
N ASP A 53 14.75 -10.55 -13.41
CA ASP A 53 14.15 -9.36 -14.02
C ASP A 53 13.68 -9.67 -15.45
N LEU A 54 12.38 -9.51 -15.71
CA LEU A 54 11.79 -9.78 -17.03
C LEU A 54 12.38 -8.87 -18.09
N LYS A 55 12.69 -7.60 -17.78
CA LYS A 55 13.28 -6.66 -18.73
C LYS A 55 14.66 -7.14 -19.21
N GLU A 56 15.48 -7.62 -18.27
CA GLU A 56 16.78 -8.19 -18.63
C GLU A 56 16.65 -9.46 -19.50
N LEU A 57 15.64 -10.31 -19.22
CA LEU A 57 15.40 -11.51 -20.01
C LEU A 57 14.94 -11.17 -21.44
N VAL A 58 14.09 -10.15 -21.58
CA VAL A 58 13.65 -9.63 -22.89
C VAL A 58 14.85 -9.10 -23.68
N GLU A 59 15.68 -8.25 -23.07
CA GLU A 59 16.88 -7.70 -23.73
C GLU A 59 17.84 -8.79 -24.21
N LYS A 60 17.96 -9.88 -23.46
CA LYS A 60 18.83 -11.01 -23.79
C LYS A 60 18.18 -12.07 -24.69
N GLY A 61 16.89 -11.95 -24.98
CA GLY A 61 16.12 -12.97 -25.70
C GLY A 61 16.13 -14.35 -25.01
N THR A 62 16.09 -14.35 -23.67
CA THR A 62 16.21 -15.60 -22.88
C THR A 62 14.86 -16.31 -22.83
N ALA A 63 14.78 -17.51 -23.41
CA ALA A 63 13.57 -18.30 -23.41
C ALA A 63 13.10 -18.66 -21.99
N LEU A 64 11.79 -18.60 -21.77
CA LEU A 64 11.12 -18.97 -20.54
C LEU A 64 10.44 -20.34 -20.66
N LYS A 65 10.25 -21.01 -19.51
CA LYS A 65 9.58 -22.32 -19.42
C LYS A 65 8.85 -22.45 -18.08
N SER A 66 7.99 -23.43 -17.98
CA SER A 66 7.32 -23.80 -16.73
C SER A 66 8.32 -23.93 -15.56
N GLY A 67 7.94 -23.38 -14.41
CA GLY A 67 8.74 -23.31 -13.19
C GLY A 67 9.67 -22.09 -13.10
N ASP A 68 9.89 -21.35 -14.20
CA ASP A 68 10.67 -20.12 -14.13
C ASP A 68 9.96 -19.05 -13.30
N LYS A 69 10.76 -18.26 -12.60
CA LYS A 69 10.31 -17.18 -11.72
C LYS A 69 10.81 -15.84 -12.29
N VAL A 70 9.90 -14.95 -12.57
CA VAL A 70 10.23 -13.62 -13.12
C VAL A 70 9.51 -12.51 -12.40
N TYR A 71 10.09 -11.32 -12.35
CA TYR A 71 9.43 -10.11 -11.89
C TYR A 71 9.56 -8.99 -12.92
N TYR A 72 8.54 -8.14 -12.97
CA TYR A 72 8.52 -6.92 -13.77
C TYR A 72 8.37 -5.73 -12.85
N ASN A 73 9.43 -4.91 -12.72
CA ASN A 73 9.43 -3.68 -11.93
C ASN A 73 9.03 -2.51 -12.81
N GLN A 74 7.91 -1.88 -12.48
CA GLN A 74 7.38 -0.71 -13.17
C GLN A 74 7.77 0.58 -12.44
N MET A 75 8.86 1.20 -12.90
CA MET A 75 9.34 2.51 -12.44
C MET A 75 9.64 2.59 -10.93
N GLY A 76 9.93 1.45 -10.27
CA GLY A 76 10.20 1.41 -8.84
C GLY A 76 9.00 1.66 -7.93
N LYS A 77 7.76 1.63 -8.47
CA LYS A 77 6.54 1.94 -7.72
C LYS A 77 5.48 0.83 -7.80
N SER A 78 5.56 -0.03 -8.82
CA SER A 78 4.69 -1.20 -8.95
C SER A 78 5.51 -2.39 -9.38
N ILE A 79 5.04 -3.60 -9.05
CA ILE A 79 5.72 -4.84 -9.37
C ILE A 79 4.72 -5.95 -9.69
N ALA A 80 5.03 -6.74 -10.72
CA ALA A 80 4.34 -7.99 -10.99
C ALA A 80 5.35 -9.15 -10.90
N LEU A 81 5.05 -10.17 -10.09
CA LEU A 81 5.86 -11.37 -9.94
C LEU A 81 5.11 -12.56 -10.51
N PHE A 82 5.80 -13.42 -11.24
CA PHE A 82 5.24 -14.60 -11.88
C PHE A 82 6.01 -15.85 -11.50
N VAL A 83 5.30 -16.91 -11.19
CA VAL A 83 5.83 -18.30 -11.15
C VAL A 83 5.10 -19.04 -12.26
N LEU A 84 5.82 -19.38 -13.34
CA LEU A 84 5.21 -19.95 -14.54
C LEU A 84 4.71 -21.37 -14.30
N GLY A 85 3.45 -21.60 -14.64
CA GLY A 85 2.75 -22.86 -14.45
C GLY A 85 3.10 -23.91 -15.50
N LYS A 86 2.58 -25.12 -15.30
CA LYS A 86 2.70 -26.22 -16.28
C LYS A 86 1.72 -26.08 -17.45
N GLN A 87 0.57 -25.43 -17.20
CA GLN A 87 -0.42 -25.17 -18.23
C GLN A 87 -0.02 -23.97 -19.06
N PRO A 88 -0.36 -23.94 -20.38
CA PRO A 88 -0.12 -22.76 -21.22
C PRO A 88 -0.73 -21.49 -20.61
N LEU A 89 -0.02 -20.37 -20.71
CA LEU A 89 -0.45 -19.10 -20.12
C LEU A 89 -1.84 -18.64 -20.62
N GLU A 90 -2.18 -18.99 -21.87
CA GLU A 90 -3.52 -18.67 -22.45
C GLU A 90 -4.69 -19.37 -21.74
N GLN A 91 -4.44 -20.38 -20.89
CA GLN A 91 -5.49 -20.98 -20.06
C GLN A 91 -5.79 -20.17 -18.79
N GLY A 92 -5.10 -19.08 -18.57
CA GLY A 92 -5.31 -18.16 -17.45
C GLY A 92 -4.31 -18.31 -16.32
N MET A 93 -4.34 -17.33 -15.45
CA MET A 93 -3.44 -17.18 -14.30
C MET A 93 -4.26 -17.11 -13.00
N ASN A 94 -3.65 -17.48 -11.88
CA ASN A 94 -4.17 -17.19 -10.56
C ASN A 94 -3.46 -15.93 -10.03
N ILE A 95 -4.19 -14.86 -9.78
CA ILE A 95 -3.64 -13.52 -9.51
C ILE A 95 -4.03 -13.08 -8.09
N LEU A 96 -3.04 -12.69 -7.28
CA LEU A 96 -3.21 -11.89 -6.07
C LEU A 96 -2.83 -10.45 -6.41
N GLY A 97 -3.77 -9.53 -6.29
CA GLY A 97 -3.53 -8.12 -6.55
C GLY A 97 -3.75 -7.30 -5.28
N ALA A 98 -2.89 -6.31 -5.02
CA ALA A 98 -2.98 -5.39 -3.91
C ALA A 98 -2.32 -4.06 -4.29
N HIS A 99 -2.51 -3.00 -3.48
CA HIS A 99 -1.76 -1.77 -3.67
C HIS A 99 -0.70 -1.54 -2.58
N VAL A 100 0.23 -0.65 -2.85
CA VAL A 100 1.37 -0.36 -1.94
C VAL A 100 1.50 1.11 -1.58
N ASP A 101 0.75 1.99 -2.24
CA ASP A 101 0.58 3.37 -1.83
C ASP A 101 -0.38 3.46 -0.62
N SER A 102 -0.35 4.56 0.10
CA SER A 102 -1.24 4.83 1.26
C SER A 102 -1.52 6.31 1.36
N PRO A 103 -2.63 6.74 1.98
CA PRO A 103 -2.92 8.14 2.21
C PRO A 103 -1.80 8.83 3.01
N ARG A 104 -1.38 10.01 2.57
CA ARG A 104 -0.22 10.71 3.12
C ARG A 104 -0.24 12.21 2.83
N ILE A 105 0.83 12.88 3.20
CA ILE A 105 1.09 14.29 2.85
C ILE A 105 2.32 14.34 1.94
N ASP A 106 2.18 14.86 0.71
CA ASP A 106 3.29 15.07 -0.22
C ASP A 106 3.78 16.51 -0.16
N LEU A 107 5.08 16.74 -0.46
CA LEU A 107 5.58 18.09 -0.66
C LEU A 107 5.20 18.61 -2.06
N LYS A 108 4.88 19.91 -2.16
CA LYS A 108 4.73 20.58 -3.46
C LYS A 108 6.09 20.71 -4.17
N GLN A 109 6.09 21.11 -5.46
CA GLN A 109 7.31 21.22 -6.26
C GLN A 109 8.22 22.40 -5.83
N VAL A 110 7.65 23.46 -5.25
CA VAL A 110 8.40 24.59 -4.68
C VAL A 110 7.99 24.71 -3.21
N PRO A 111 8.44 23.78 -2.34
CA PRO A 111 7.86 23.66 -1.02
C PRO A 111 8.50 24.59 0.01
N LEU A 112 9.80 24.88 -0.13
CA LEU A 112 10.58 25.51 0.93
C LEU A 112 10.42 27.04 0.93
N TYR A 113 9.94 27.57 2.04
CA TYR A 113 9.82 29.01 2.26
C TYR A 113 10.11 29.36 3.73
N GLU A 114 10.32 30.63 4.00
CA GLU A 114 10.45 31.20 5.34
C GLU A 114 9.33 32.18 5.62
N ASP A 115 8.67 32.04 6.75
CA ASP A 115 7.78 33.05 7.30
C ASP A 115 7.99 33.20 8.80
N THR A 116 7.98 34.43 9.31
CA THR A 116 8.11 34.76 10.75
C THR A 116 9.29 34.07 11.42
N GLN A 117 10.45 33.96 10.74
CA GLN A 117 11.68 33.31 11.18
C GLN A 117 11.54 31.79 11.40
N MET A 118 10.64 31.15 10.69
CA MET A 118 10.48 29.71 10.62
C MET A 118 10.61 29.25 9.17
N ALA A 119 11.33 28.17 8.94
CA ALA A 119 11.36 27.49 7.65
C ALA A 119 10.26 26.42 7.60
N LEU A 120 9.47 26.44 6.53
CA LEU A 120 8.33 25.57 6.32
C LEU A 120 8.41 24.88 4.95
N LEU A 121 7.76 23.73 4.86
CA LEU A 121 7.53 23.01 3.59
C LEU A 121 6.06 23.02 3.27
N ASP A 122 5.70 23.60 2.13
CA ASP A 122 4.36 23.63 1.57
C ASP A 122 3.95 22.25 1.07
N THR A 123 2.72 21.83 1.35
CA THR A 123 2.27 20.45 1.16
C THR A 123 0.99 20.30 0.35
N HIS A 124 0.74 19.08 -0.09
CA HIS A 124 -0.51 18.63 -0.67
C HIS A 124 -0.87 17.25 -0.13
N TYR A 125 -2.07 17.04 0.39
CA TYR A 125 -2.49 15.70 0.82
C TYR A 125 -2.73 14.78 -0.38
N TYR A 126 -2.48 13.48 -0.16
CA TYR A 126 -2.64 12.39 -1.12
C TYR A 126 -3.67 11.39 -0.58
N GLY A 127 -4.65 11.01 -1.42
CA GLY A 127 -5.73 10.10 -1.02
C GLY A 127 -6.77 10.73 -0.09
N GLY A 128 -7.58 9.90 0.50
CA GLY A 128 -8.71 10.27 1.35
C GLY A 128 -8.32 10.45 2.81
N VAL A 129 -7.93 11.67 3.24
CA VAL A 129 -7.48 11.96 4.61
C VAL A 129 -8.49 12.78 5.41
N LYS A 130 -8.60 12.50 6.70
CA LYS A 130 -9.19 13.42 7.69
C LYS A 130 -8.08 14.33 8.19
N LYS A 131 -7.95 15.53 7.61
CA LYS A 131 -6.83 16.45 7.83
C LYS A 131 -6.51 16.73 9.30
N TYR A 132 -7.55 16.79 10.16
CA TYR A 132 -7.38 17.01 11.60
C TYR A 132 -6.63 15.89 12.33
N GLN A 133 -6.48 14.71 11.74
CA GLN A 133 -5.68 13.63 12.30
C GLN A 133 -4.18 13.77 12.04
N TRP A 134 -3.79 14.67 11.13
CA TRP A 134 -2.40 14.84 10.67
C TRP A 134 -1.65 16.01 11.31
N VAL A 135 -2.35 16.86 12.05
CA VAL A 135 -1.72 17.94 12.82
C VAL A 135 -1.23 17.43 14.17
N THR A 136 -0.21 18.06 14.73
CA THR A 136 0.39 17.74 16.03
C THR A 136 0.99 16.33 16.17
N LEU A 137 1.24 15.67 15.04
CA LEU A 137 1.93 14.38 14.99
C LEU A 137 3.42 14.56 14.68
N PRO A 138 4.29 13.74 15.26
CA PRO A 138 5.65 13.62 14.73
C PRO A 138 5.59 12.94 13.36
N LEU A 139 6.19 13.61 12.36
CA LEU A 139 6.28 13.13 10.99
C LEU A 139 7.74 12.85 10.62
N ALA A 140 7.94 11.85 9.78
CA ALA A 140 9.16 11.55 9.08
C ALA A 140 9.02 11.96 7.60
N LEU A 141 10.13 12.25 6.94
CA LEU A 141 10.15 12.57 5.51
C LEU A 141 10.89 11.47 4.76
N HIS A 142 10.23 10.90 3.77
CA HIS A 142 10.75 9.82 2.92
C HIS A 142 10.63 10.19 1.45
N GLY A 143 11.49 9.63 0.60
CA GLY A 143 11.34 9.77 -0.84
C GLY A 143 12.65 9.89 -1.61
N VAL A 144 12.61 10.57 -2.73
CA VAL A 144 13.76 10.71 -3.63
C VAL A 144 13.85 12.11 -4.24
N PHE A 145 15.10 12.52 -4.50
CA PHE A 145 15.42 13.67 -5.34
C PHE A 145 16.05 13.15 -6.65
N ALA A 146 15.38 13.30 -7.77
CA ALA A 146 15.93 12.99 -9.07
C ALA A 146 16.64 14.24 -9.63
N LYS A 147 17.98 14.21 -9.71
CA LYS A 147 18.78 15.36 -10.12
C LYS A 147 18.89 15.49 -11.64
N LYS A 148 19.24 16.69 -12.09
CA LYS A 148 19.40 16.99 -13.54
C LYS A 148 20.48 16.16 -14.24
N ASP A 149 21.47 15.65 -13.49
CA ASP A 149 22.52 14.76 -14.01
C ASP A 149 22.08 13.29 -14.15
N GLY A 150 20.83 12.99 -13.80
CA GLY A 150 20.25 11.66 -13.85
C GLY A 150 20.47 10.83 -12.57
N SER A 151 21.21 11.35 -11.59
CA SER A 151 21.37 10.68 -10.31
C SER A 151 20.09 10.80 -9.46
N VAL A 152 19.83 9.77 -8.64
CA VAL A 152 18.69 9.74 -7.71
C VAL A 152 19.23 9.59 -6.29
N VAL A 153 18.86 10.53 -5.44
CA VAL A 153 19.23 10.52 -4.01
C VAL A 153 18.03 10.08 -3.20
N SER A 154 18.13 8.95 -2.50
CA SER A 154 17.11 8.52 -1.54
C SER A 154 17.18 9.38 -0.29
N PHE A 155 16.04 9.74 0.25
CA PHE A 155 15.87 10.58 1.41
C PHE A 155 14.94 9.91 2.42
N SER A 156 15.43 9.72 3.64
CA SER A 156 14.64 9.22 4.78
C SER A 156 15.20 9.82 6.05
N ILE A 157 14.36 10.51 6.81
CA ILE A 157 14.73 11.15 8.06
C ILE A 157 13.51 11.23 9.00
N GLY A 158 13.72 10.92 10.28
CA GLY A 158 12.68 10.94 11.31
C GLY A 158 12.30 9.58 11.86
N GLU A 159 12.96 8.51 11.39
CA GLU A 159 12.64 7.14 11.81
C GLU A 159 13.50 6.64 12.97
N ASN A 160 14.75 7.05 13.04
CA ASN A 160 15.63 6.64 14.12
C ASN A 160 15.42 7.56 15.35
N PRO A 161 15.60 7.06 16.58
CA PRO A 161 15.47 7.88 17.79
C PRO A 161 16.38 9.10 17.83
N GLU A 162 17.51 9.08 17.10
CA GLU A 162 18.47 10.17 17.00
C GLU A 162 18.13 11.20 15.91
N ASP A 163 17.19 10.87 15.03
CA ASP A 163 16.76 11.77 13.96
C ASP A 163 15.85 12.88 14.52
N PRO A 164 15.88 14.08 13.95
CA PRO A 164 14.83 15.05 14.19
C PRO A 164 13.52 14.58 13.56
N VAL A 165 12.40 14.91 14.18
CA VAL A 165 11.06 14.74 13.59
C VAL A 165 10.52 16.08 13.15
N PHE A 166 9.52 16.06 12.29
CA PHE A 166 8.83 17.20 11.71
C PHE A 166 7.38 17.23 12.14
N GLY A 167 6.63 18.28 11.81
CA GLY A 167 5.22 18.31 12.15
C GLY A 167 4.49 19.52 11.63
N ILE A 168 3.18 19.37 11.61
CA ILE A 168 2.23 20.42 11.28
C ILE A 168 1.65 20.93 12.59
N SER A 169 1.81 22.23 12.88
CA SER A 169 1.25 22.83 14.09
C SER A 169 -0.27 23.00 13.98
N ASP A 170 -0.95 22.98 15.10
CA ASP A 170 -2.36 23.34 15.19
C ASP A 170 -2.55 24.57 16.13
N LEU A 171 -3.68 25.24 15.99
CA LEU A 171 -3.98 26.41 16.79
C LEU A 171 -4.23 26.01 18.25
N LEU A 172 -3.65 26.78 19.18
CA LEU A 172 -3.89 26.52 20.59
C LEU A 172 -5.38 26.75 20.96
N VAL A 173 -5.86 25.96 21.92
CA VAL A 173 -7.29 25.93 22.30
C VAL A 173 -7.86 27.31 22.68
N HIS A 174 -7.06 28.19 23.30
CA HIS A 174 -7.52 29.53 23.71
C HIS A 174 -7.70 30.51 22.56
N LEU A 175 -7.22 30.21 21.36
CA LEU A 175 -7.40 31.01 20.15
C LEU A 175 -8.27 30.31 19.11
N SER A 176 -8.75 29.08 19.38
CA SER A 176 -9.41 28.23 18.40
C SER A 176 -10.94 28.42 18.30
N GLY A 177 -11.52 29.45 18.93
CA GLY A 177 -12.98 29.63 18.93
C GLY A 177 -13.62 29.53 17.54
N ASP A 178 -13.18 30.34 16.59
CA ASP A 178 -13.69 30.32 15.21
C ASP A 178 -13.35 29.03 14.45
N GLN A 179 -12.22 28.40 14.79
CA GLN A 179 -11.82 27.11 14.20
C GLN A 179 -12.78 26.00 14.63
N MET A 180 -13.15 25.94 15.91
CA MET A 180 -14.03 24.93 16.48
C MET A 180 -15.48 25.01 15.98
N GLU A 181 -15.92 26.19 15.51
CA GLU A 181 -17.24 26.36 14.88
C GLU A 181 -17.30 25.85 13.42
N LYS A 182 -16.15 25.50 12.82
CA LYS A 182 -16.11 24.96 11.46
C LYS A 182 -16.55 23.50 11.43
N LYS A 183 -17.12 23.07 10.27
CA LYS A 183 -17.35 21.64 10.02
C LYS A 183 -16.02 20.89 10.07
N ALA A 184 -16.01 19.67 10.60
CA ALA A 184 -14.80 18.84 10.73
C ALA A 184 -13.97 18.72 9.44
N SER A 185 -14.62 18.67 8.27
CA SER A 185 -13.95 18.67 6.96
C SER A 185 -13.22 19.97 6.61
N LYS A 186 -13.48 21.06 7.35
CA LYS A 186 -12.90 22.40 7.15
C LYS A 186 -12.14 22.92 8.36
N VAL A 187 -12.08 22.17 9.46
CA VAL A 187 -11.40 22.59 10.69
C VAL A 187 -9.90 22.79 10.44
N ILE A 188 -9.30 21.95 9.61
CA ILE A 188 -7.95 22.12 9.06
C ILE A 188 -8.08 22.39 7.56
N GLU A 189 -7.52 23.51 7.11
CA GLU A 189 -7.48 23.91 5.71
C GLU A 189 -6.26 23.25 5.04
N GLY A 190 -6.42 22.69 3.81
CA GLY A 190 -5.33 21.99 3.12
C GLY A 190 -4.10 22.85 2.89
N GLU A 191 -4.30 24.14 2.54
CA GLU A 191 -3.21 25.10 2.33
C GLU A 191 -2.56 25.61 3.64
N LYS A 192 -2.92 25.06 4.79
CA LYS A 192 -2.33 25.35 6.10
C LYS A 192 -1.73 24.12 6.76
N MET A 193 -1.44 23.11 5.95
CA MET A 193 -0.80 21.88 6.43
C MET A 193 0.71 21.90 6.18
N ASP A 194 1.34 23.04 6.36
CA ASP A 194 2.75 23.22 6.12
C ASP A 194 3.60 22.64 7.26
N ILE A 195 4.65 21.94 6.88
CA ILE A 195 5.51 21.23 7.81
C ILE A 195 6.61 22.16 8.29
N LEU A 196 6.69 22.39 9.61
CA LEU A 196 7.76 23.14 10.24
C LEU A 196 9.04 22.31 10.28
N ILE A 197 10.16 22.88 9.75
CA ILE A 197 11.43 22.16 9.62
C ILE A 197 12.62 22.86 10.28
N GLY A 198 12.50 24.11 10.72
CA GLY A 198 13.60 24.79 11.41
C GLY A 198 13.33 26.24 11.74
N SER A 199 14.20 26.79 12.62
CA SER A 199 14.10 28.18 13.11
C SER A 199 15.45 28.84 13.38
N ILE A 200 16.59 28.18 13.10
CA ILE A 200 17.93 28.75 13.30
C ILE A 200 18.35 29.49 12.03
N PRO A 201 18.64 30.80 12.10
CA PRO A 201 19.12 31.55 10.94
C PRO A 201 20.57 31.17 10.59
N ALA A 202 20.91 31.27 9.31
CA ALA A 202 22.27 31.09 8.84
C ALA A 202 23.21 32.18 9.40
N GLU A 203 24.39 31.76 9.79
CA GLU A 203 25.47 32.67 10.19
C GLU A 203 26.22 33.15 8.92
N LEU A 204 25.72 34.19 8.29
CA LEU A 204 26.34 34.82 7.13
C LEU A 204 27.12 36.07 7.55
N ALA A 205 28.21 36.38 6.85
CA ALA A 205 29.04 37.54 7.08
C ALA A 205 29.12 38.45 5.84
N GLY A 206 29.42 39.76 6.05
CA GLY A 206 29.62 40.71 4.97
C GLY A 206 28.43 40.92 4.05
N GLU A 207 28.70 41.08 2.77
CA GLU A 207 27.66 41.35 1.75
C GLU A 207 26.60 40.25 1.64
N ASP A 208 26.92 39.01 1.95
CA ASP A 208 25.96 37.89 1.87
C ASP A 208 24.86 38.03 2.92
N LYS A 209 25.18 38.54 4.11
CA LYS A 209 24.17 38.83 5.13
C LYS A 209 23.22 39.94 4.74
N GLU A 210 23.71 40.96 4.04
CA GLU A 210 22.88 42.11 3.61
C GLU A 210 21.97 41.73 2.43
N LYS A 211 22.36 40.75 1.61
CA LYS A 211 21.63 40.30 0.44
C LYS A 211 20.59 39.21 0.74
N THR A 212 20.79 38.43 1.78
CA THR A 212 19.91 37.30 2.14
C THR A 212 18.81 37.74 3.10
N LYS A 213 17.54 37.69 2.65
CA LYS A 213 16.40 38.07 3.49
C LYS A 213 15.84 36.89 4.29
N GLU A 214 15.96 35.66 3.79
CA GLU A 214 15.43 34.44 4.35
C GLU A 214 16.59 33.60 4.95
N LEU A 215 17.05 33.99 6.13
CA LEU A 215 18.22 33.40 6.76
C LEU A 215 17.98 31.99 7.31
N VAL A 216 16.76 31.72 7.79
CA VAL A 216 16.41 30.37 8.29
C VAL A 216 16.32 29.41 7.11
N LYS A 217 15.68 29.81 6.03
CA LYS A 217 15.65 29.02 4.78
C LYS A 217 17.06 28.75 4.26
N ALA A 218 17.93 29.75 4.25
CA ALA A 218 19.33 29.60 3.82
C ALA A 218 20.09 28.58 4.67
N ASN A 219 19.85 28.54 5.99
CA ASN A 219 20.42 27.52 6.85
C ASN A 219 19.90 26.12 6.53
N MET A 220 18.59 25.96 6.29
CA MET A 220 18.03 24.65 5.90
C MET A 220 18.62 24.15 4.60
N LEU A 221 18.79 25.01 3.59
CA LEU A 221 19.45 24.65 2.33
C LEU A 221 20.92 24.23 2.54
N THR A 222 21.63 24.93 3.42
CA THR A 222 23.02 24.57 3.78
C THR A 222 23.09 23.18 4.43
N ILE A 223 22.14 22.87 5.32
CA ILE A 223 22.05 21.55 5.96
C ILE A 223 21.75 20.46 4.93
N LEU A 224 20.76 20.67 4.05
CA LEU A 224 20.38 19.71 3.01
C LEU A 224 21.50 19.48 2.01
N GLU A 225 22.22 20.53 1.61
CA GLU A 225 23.37 20.39 0.71
C GLU A 225 24.51 19.61 1.38
N LYS A 226 24.81 19.91 2.65
CA LYS A 226 25.88 19.22 3.40
C LYS A 226 25.56 17.73 3.66
N MET A 227 24.32 17.40 4.01
CA MET A 227 23.95 16.04 4.38
C MET A 227 23.66 15.16 3.16
N TYR A 228 23.01 15.71 2.13
CA TYR A 228 22.46 14.94 1.00
C TYR A 228 22.92 15.45 -0.37
N GLY A 229 23.67 16.56 -0.43
CA GLY A 229 24.06 17.20 -1.69
C GLY A 229 22.86 17.75 -2.47
N ILE A 230 21.80 18.15 -1.78
CA ILE A 230 20.52 18.63 -2.36
C ILE A 230 20.53 20.14 -2.39
N LYS A 231 20.15 20.73 -3.52
CA LYS A 231 19.94 22.16 -3.71
C LYS A 231 18.44 22.47 -3.83
N GLU A 232 18.08 23.74 -3.67
CA GLU A 232 16.68 24.18 -3.78
C GLU A 232 16.01 23.77 -5.11
N GLU A 233 16.75 23.84 -6.21
CA GLU A 233 16.24 23.45 -7.53
C GLU A 233 15.91 21.94 -7.65
N ASP A 234 16.50 21.09 -6.81
CA ASP A 234 16.28 19.64 -6.85
C ASP A 234 14.88 19.26 -6.35
N PHE A 235 14.21 20.15 -5.57
CA PHE A 235 12.81 19.95 -5.19
C PHE A 235 11.86 19.91 -6.37
N LEU A 236 12.17 20.57 -7.50
CA LEU A 236 11.32 20.55 -8.71
C LEU A 236 11.10 19.15 -9.27
N SER A 237 12.03 18.23 -9.01
CA SER A 237 11.95 16.82 -9.42
C SER A 237 12.11 15.86 -8.24
N ALA A 238 11.62 16.26 -7.10
CA ALA A 238 11.55 15.41 -5.90
C ALA A 238 10.17 14.74 -5.77
N GLU A 239 10.15 13.58 -5.15
CA GLU A 239 8.96 12.93 -4.64
C GLU A 239 9.21 12.68 -3.15
N ILE A 240 8.71 13.55 -2.28
CA ILE A 240 8.89 13.49 -0.84
C ILE A 240 7.54 13.39 -0.14
N GLU A 241 7.43 12.36 0.66
CA GLU A 241 6.25 12.00 1.43
C GLU A 241 6.49 12.24 2.92
N ALA A 242 5.57 12.93 3.57
CA ALA A 242 5.54 13.06 5.02
C ALA A 242 4.58 12.03 5.59
N VAL A 243 5.11 11.17 6.44
CA VAL A 243 4.42 10.02 7.02
C VAL A 243 4.60 10.01 8.55
N PRO A 244 3.75 9.32 9.32
CA PRO A 244 3.93 9.21 10.77
C PRO A 244 5.30 8.63 11.13
N ALA A 245 6.05 9.33 11.99
CA ALA A 245 7.38 8.92 12.44
C ALA A 245 7.31 7.74 13.41
N GLY A 246 8.29 6.85 13.32
CA GLY A 246 8.47 5.72 14.21
C GLY A 246 7.81 4.41 13.76
N PRO A 247 8.19 3.28 14.39
CA PRO A 247 7.83 1.95 13.95
C PRO A 247 6.40 1.56 14.31
N ALA A 248 5.86 0.60 13.56
CA ALA A 248 4.65 -0.12 13.96
C ALA A 248 4.87 -0.89 15.28
N ARG A 249 3.83 -1.00 16.09
CA ARG A 249 3.88 -1.58 17.43
C ARG A 249 2.81 -2.64 17.66
N ASP A 250 3.12 -3.56 18.55
CA ASP A 250 2.10 -4.41 19.17
C ASP A 250 1.03 -3.55 19.83
N TYR A 251 -0.24 -3.92 19.63
CA TYR A 251 -1.38 -3.20 20.17
C TYR A 251 -2.27 -4.13 21.00
N GLY A 252 -2.80 -3.57 22.11
CA GLY A 252 -3.56 -4.32 23.12
C GLY A 252 -2.67 -5.00 24.16
N PHE A 253 -3.24 -5.30 25.34
CA PHE A 253 -2.51 -5.93 26.46
C PHE A 253 -2.00 -7.34 26.11
N ASP A 254 -2.75 -8.06 25.27
CA ASP A 254 -2.43 -9.41 24.81
C ASP A 254 -1.53 -9.42 23.55
N ARG A 255 -1.20 -8.25 23.02
CA ARG A 255 -0.40 -8.06 21.80
C ARG A 255 -0.95 -8.82 20.58
N SER A 256 -2.27 -9.00 20.52
CA SER A 256 -2.94 -9.72 19.43
C SER A 256 -3.08 -8.90 18.14
N MET A 257 -2.80 -7.60 18.22
CA MET A 257 -2.96 -6.65 17.12
C MET A 257 -1.65 -5.91 16.82
N ILE A 258 -1.61 -5.24 15.68
CA ILE A 258 -0.53 -4.32 15.27
C ILE A 258 -1.15 -2.97 14.97
N MET A 259 -0.56 -1.90 15.51
CA MET A 259 -0.81 -0.52 15.11
C MET A 259 0.35 -0.03 14.26
N GLY A 260 0.07 0.46 13.06
CA GLY A 260 1.06 0.96 12.11
C GLY A 260 0.47 1.94 11.11
N TYR A 261 1.33 2.57 10.33
CA TYR A 261 0.96 3.42 9.20
C TYR A 261 0.91 2.62 7.91
N GLY A 262 -0.17 2.75 7.16
CA GLY A 262 -0.33 2.16 5.83
C GLY A 262 -0.58 0.65 5.86
N HIS A 263 -1.36 0.16 6.83
CA HIS A 263 -1.93 -1.18 6.73
C HIS A 263 -2.79 -1.32 5.48
N ASP A 264 -3.47 -0.26 5.11
CA ASP A 264 -4.14 -0.06 3.84
C ASP A 264 -3.11 0.29 2.75
N ASP A 265 -2.75 -0.59 1.78
CA ASP A 265 -3.16 -1.99 1.68
C ASP A 265 -1.96 -2.96 1.84
N ARG A 266 -0.90 -2.51 2.50
CA ARG A 266 0.32 -3.32 2.70
C ARG A 266 0.07 -4.58 3.52
N VAL A 267 -1.01 -4.61 4.32
CA VAL A 267 -1.42 -5.81 5.07
C VAL A 267 -1.93 -6.92 4.15
N CYS A 268 -2.41 -6.60 2.96
CA CYS A 268 -2.77 -7.56 1.91
C CYS A 268 -1.61 -7.78 0.93
N ALA A 269 -0.82 -6.74 0.62
CA ALA A 269 0.34 -6.84 -0.28
C ALA A 269 1.42 -7.79 0.26
N TYR A 270 1.75 -7.70 1.56
CA TYR A 270 2.80 -8.52 2.16
C TYR A 270 2.48 -10.03 2.17
N PRO A 271 1.32 -10.50 2.63
CA PRO A 271 0.98 -11.92 2.53
C PRO A 271 0.81 -12.40 1.08
N SER A 272 0.36 -11.56 0.16
CA SER A 272 0.32 -11.88 -1.28
C SER A 272 1.72 -12.11 -1.84
N PHE A 273 2.67 -11.24 -1.49
CA PHE A 273 4.08 -11.41 -1.82
C PHE A 273 4.69 -12.65 -1.18
N GLN A 274 4.40 -12.92 0.08
CA GLN A 274 4.91 -14.13 0.75
C GLN A 274 4.32 -15.41 0.13
N ALA A 275 3.06 -15.41 -0.28
CA ALA A 275 2.42 -16.55 -0.95
C ALA A 275 3.09 -16.87 -2.29
N ILE A 276 3.46 -15.87 -3.10
CA ILE A 276 4.16 -16.11 -4.38
C ILE A 276 5.58 -16.63 -4.15
N LEU A 277 6.29 -16.17 -3.11
CA LEU A 277 7.61 -16.71 -2.76
C LEU A 277 7.55 -18.19 -2.36
N ASN A 278 6.48 -18.59 -1.68
CA ASN A 278 6.25 -19.97 -1.21
C ASN A 278 5.74 -20.90 -2.33
N THR A 279 5.31 -20.36 -3.46
CA THR A 279 4.75 -21.13 -4.58
C THR A 279 5.82 -21.96 -5.26
N LYS A 280 5.51 -23.26 -5.46
CA LYS A 280 6.39 -24.25 -6.13
C LYS A 280 5.58 -25.04 -7.16
N ASP A 281 6.12 -25.15 -8.36
CA ASP A 281 5.60 -25.97 -9.46
C ASP A 281 4.07 -25.90 -9.67
N PRO A 282 3.48 -24.68 -9.79
CA PRO A 282 2.03 -24.54 -9.90
C PRO A 282 1.49 -25.11 -11.21
N GLU A 283 0.24 -25.55 -11.21
CA GLU A 283 -0.45 -26.00 -12.45
C GLU A 283 -0.72 -24.82 -13.38
N LYS A 284 -1.33 -23.75 -12.88
CA LYS A 284 -1.48 -22.47 -13.59
C LYS A 284 -0.40 -21.50 -13.14
N THR A 285 -0.03 -20.59 -14.02
CA THR A 285 0.85 -19.47 -13.64
C THR A 285 0.25 -18.68 -12.49
N CYS A 286 1.03 -18.53 -11.42
CA CYS A 286 0.67 -17.70 -10.27
C CYS A 286 1.29 -16.32 -10.41
N VAL A 287 0.53 -15.28 -10.04
CA VAL A 287 0.94 -13.87 -10.16
C VAL A 287 0.67 -13.13 -8.86
N CYS A 288 1.67 -12.40 -8.38
CA CYS A 288 1.47 -11.37 -7.37
C CYS A 288 1.66 -10.00 -8.04
N LEU A 289 0.61 -9.19 -8.05
CA LEU A 289 0.53 -7.90 -8.73
C LEU A 289 0.32 -6.80 -7.69
N LEU A 290 1.36 -6.00 -7.44
CA LEU A 290 1.34 -4.94 -6.44
C LEU A 290 1.48 -3.59 -7.14
N VAL A 291 0.49 -2.73 -6.98
CA VAL A 291 0.35 -1.49 -7.75
C VAL A 291 0.39 -0.24 -6.88
N ASP A 292 0.68 0.87 -7.52
CA ASP A 292 0.69 2.23 -6.97
C ASP A 292 -0.60 2.97 -7.37
N LYS A 293 -0.88 4.09 -6.73
CA LYS A 293 -1.94 5.05 -7.08
C LYS A 293 -3.39 4.59 -6.88
N GLU A 294 -3.62 3.52 -6.12
CA GLU A 294 -5.00 3.11 -5.80
C GLU A 294 -5.74 4.25 -5.13
N GLU A 295 -5.14 4.89 -4.15
CA GLU A 295 -5.68 5.94 -3.29
C GLU A 295 -6.07 7.24 -4.03
N ILE A 296 -5.62 7.39 -5.26
CA ILE A 296 -5.94 8.53 -6.13
C ILE A 296 -6.61 8.10 -7.45
N GLY A 297 -7.17 6.88 -7.50
CA GLY A 297 -7.98 6.38 -8.61
C GLY A 297 -7.24 5.53 -9.64
N SER A 298 -6.09 4.98 -9.31
CA SER A 298 -5.34 3.98 -10.12
C SER A 298 -4.89 4.46 -11.52
N VAL A 299 -4.92 5.76 -11.80
CA VAL A 299 -4.57 6.35 -13.10
C VAL A 299 -3.09 6.76 -13.12
N GLY A 300 -2.41 6.50 -14.23
CA GLY A 300 -0.99 6.84 -14.43
C GLY A 300 -0.14 5.62 -14.74
N ALA A 301 1.14 5.84 -15.06
CA ALA A 301 2.05 4.81 -15.56
C ALA A 301 2.33 3.67 -14.58
N THR A 302 2.14 3.89 -13.29
CA THR A 302 2.36 2.92 -12.21
C THR A 302 1.06 2.43 -11.57
N GLY A 303 -0.09 3.06 -11.88
CA GLY A 303 -1.42 2.62 -11.41
C GLY A 303 -1.94 1.41 -12.19
N MET A 304 -3.00 0.77 -11.66
CA MET A 304 -3.58 -0.42 -12.27
C MET A 304 -4.19 -0.18 -13.66
N HIS A 305 -4.59 1.05 -13.98
CA HIS A 305 -5.06 1.42 -15.33
C HIS A 305 -3.96 1.43 -16.39
N SER A 306 -2.68 1.40 -16.03
CA SER A 306 -1.60 1.27 -17.00
C SER A 306 -1.59 -0.14 -17.61
N ARG A 307 -0.95 -0.28 -18.77
CA ARG A 307 -0.88 -1.56 -19.47
C ARG A 307 0.30 -2.42 -19.04
N PHE A 308 1.09 -2.01 -18.04
CA PHE A 308 2.33 -2.68 -17.70
C PHE A 308 2.14 -4.18 -17.38
N PHE A 309 0.99 -4.56 -16.79
CA PHE A 309 0.69 -5.95 -16.51
C PHE A 309 0.37 -6.73 -17.79
N GLU A 310 -0.45 -6.17 -18.69
CA GLU A 310 -0.74 -6.77 -20.01
C GLU A 310 0.53 -6.91 -20.84
N ASP A 311 1.39 -5.89 -20.81
CA ASP A 311 2.69 -5.89 -21.50
C ASP A 311 3.62 -6.98 -20.94
N ALA A 312 3.70 -7.13 -19.62
CA ALA A 312 4.47 -8.20 -18.98
C ALA A 312 3.98 -9.61 -19.39
N VAL A 313 2.67 -9.81 -19.48
CA VAL A 313 2.07 -11.06 -19.98
C VAL A 313 2.43 -11.31 -21.45
N ALA A 314 2.43 -10.26 -22.26
CA ALA A 314 2.80 -10.36 -23.68
C ALA A 314 4.28 -10.72 -23.85
N GLU A 315 5.19 -10.11 -23.08
CA GLU A 315 6.63 -10.42 -23.10
C GLU A 315 6.91 -11.86 -22.61
N ILE A 316 6.21 -12.35 -21.61
CA ILE A 316 6.34 -13.74 -21.16
C ILE A 316 5.95 -14.69 -22.29
N LEU A 317 4.80 -14.46 -22.96
CA LEU A 317 4.37 -15.26 -24.11
C LEU A 317 5.37 -15.23 -25.27
N GLU A 318 6.02 -14.08 -25.52
CA GLU A 318 7.06 -13.94 -26.55
C GLU A 318 8.29 -14.80 -26.19
N LEU A 319 8.75 -14.74 -24.94
CA LEU A 319 9.89 -15.52 -24.45
C LEU A 319 9.59 -17.02 -24.34
N GLU A 320 8.33 -17.43 -24.24
CA GLU A 320 7.89 -18.82 -24.35
C GLU A 320 7.81 -19.29 -25.82
N GLY A 321 7.95 -18.38 -26.81
CA GLY A 321 7.77 -18.66 -28.23
C GLY A 321 6.30 -18.83 -28.65
N GLU A 322 5.39 -18.34 -27.84
CA GLU A 322 3.93 -18.58 -27.98
C GLU A 322 3.13 -17.28 -28.22
N TYR A 323 3.79 -16.15 -28.44
CA TYR A 323 3.10 -14.86 -28.56
C TYR A 323 2.11 -14.80 -29.71
N SER A 324 0.93 -14.33 -29.39
CA SER A 324 -0.03 -13.72 -30.32
C SER A 324 -1.00 -12.84 -29.55
N GLY A 325 -1.51 -11.76 -30.17
CA GLY A 325 -2.46 -10.87 -29.51
C GLY A 325 -3.73 -11.56 -29.00
N ILE A 326 -4.14 -12.67 -29.62
CA ILE A 326 -5.30 -13.46 -29.12
C ILE A 326 -4.94 -14.30 -27.89
N LYS A 327 -3.70 -14.79 -27.77
CA LYS A 327 -3.23 -15.52 -26.60
C LYS A 327 -3.13 -14.63 -25.37
N VAL A 328 -2.64 -13.40 -25.52
CA VAL A 328 -2.66 -12.38 -24.44
C VAL A 328 -4.09 -12.16 -23.93
N ARG A 329 -5.05 -11.94 -24.84
CA ARG A 329 -6.46 -11.73 -24.48
C ARG A 329 -7.08 -12.96 -23.80
N ARG A 330 -6.71 -14.17 -24.24
CA ARG A 330 -7.15 -15.41 -23.59
C ARG A 330 -6.56 -15.58 -22.22
N ALA A 331 -5.25 -15.31 -22.04
CA ALA A 331 -4.58 -15.33 -20.76
C ALA A 331 -5.30 -14.42 -19.76
N MET A 332 -5.54 -13.16 -20.13
CA MET A 332 -6.25 -12.21 -19.28
C MET A 332 -7.67 -12.68 -18.96
N ARG A 333 -8.46 -13.01 -19.97
CA ARG A 333 -9.89 -13.38 -19.79
C ARG A 333 -10.08 -14.64 -18.95
N ASN A 334 -9.20 -15.62 -19.10
CA ASN A 334 -9.33 -16.93 -18.45
C ASN A 334 -8.72 -16.94 -17.03
N SER A 335 -8.17 -15.81 -16.59
CA SER A 335 -7.58 -15.66 -15.27
C SER A 335 -8.60 -15.53 -14.16
N LYS A 336 -8.17 -15.83 -12.94
CA LYS A 336 -8.90 -15.62 -11.70
C LYS A 336 -8.09 -14.70 -10.79
N MET A 337 -8.75 -13.77 -10.12
CA MET A 337 -8.08 -12.81 -9.23
C MET A 337 -8.78 -12.72 -7.88
N LEU A 338 -7.97 -12.73 -6.83
CA LEU A 338 -8.30 -12.09 -5.57
C LEU A 338 -7.73 -10.68 -5.62
N SER A 339 -8.61 -9.69 -5.73
CA SER A 339 -8.26 -8.27 -5.59
C SER A 339 -8.17 -8.01 -4.10
N SER A 340 -6.95 -8.14 -3.58
CA SER A 340 -6.73 -7.94 -2.17
C SER A 340 -6.76 -6.46 -1.89
N ASP A 341 -7.66 -6.08 -0.98
CA ASP A 341 -7.82 -4.73 -0.46
C ASP A 341 -8.47 -4.84 0.90
N VAL A 342 -8.12 -3.97 1.82
CA VAL A 342 -8.60 -4.01 3.19
C VAL A 342 -10.12 -3.82 3.28
N SER A 343 -10.70 -4.37 4.32
CA SER A 343 -12.12 -4.15 4.66
C SER A 343 -12.24 -3.38 5.96
N ALA A 344 -13.20 -2.45 6.06
CA ALA A 344 -13.48 -1.75 7.30
C ALA A 344 -13.98 -2.72 8.36
N ALA A 345 -13.23 -2.84 9.45
CA ALA A 345 -13.65 -3.63 10.60
C ALA A 345 -14.82 -2.96 11.34
N PHE A 346 -15.70 -3.79 11.93
CA PHE A 346 -16.75 -3.29 12.81
C PHE A 346 -16.12 -2.58 14.01
N ASP A 347 -16.36 -1.27 14.12
CA ASP A 347 -15.91 -0.47 15.25
C ASP A 347 -17.04 -0.29 16.28
N SER A 348 -16.79 -0.77 17.49
CA SER A 348 -17.76 -0.67 18.60
C SER A 348 -18.02 0.77 19.06
N ASN A 349 -17.14 1.73 18.72
CA ASN A 349 -17.34 3.15 18.97
C ASN A 349 -18.29 3.82 17.96
N TYR A 350 -18.50 3.19 16.79
CA TYR A 350 -19.33 3.70 15.70
C TYR A 350 -20.29 2.63 15.14
N PRO A 351 -21.04 1.93 16.00
CA PRO A 351 -21.85 0.76 15.59
C PRO A 351 -22.99 1.15 14.63
N GLU A 352 -23.37 2.42 14.60
CA GLU A 352 -24.44 2.95 13.74
C GLU A 352 -24.03 3.01 12.26
N THR A 353 -22.73 2.94 11.93
CA THR A 353 -22.22 3.00 10.56
C THR A 353 -22.23 1.66 9.84
N MET A 354 -22.40 0.55 10.57
CA MET A 354 -22.28 -0.82 10.07
C MET A 354 -23.58 -1.61 10.20
N GLU A 355 -23.79 -2.59 9.33
CA GLU A 355 -24.81 -3.64 9.48
C GLU A 355 -24.14 -4.90 10.02
N LYS A 356 -24.51 -5.29 11.27
CA LYS A 356 -23.80 -6.34 12.04
C LYS A 356 -23.69 -7.70 11.36
N LYS A 357 -24.65 -8.09 10.52
CA LYS A 357 -24.62 -9.40 9.85
C LYS A 357 -23.67 -9.45 8.65
N ASN A 358 -23.36 -8.28 8.10
CA ASN A 358 -22.56 -8.12 6.91
C ASN A 358 -21.36 -7.18 7.16
N ALA A 359 -20.82 -7.17 8.35
CA ALA A 359 -19.62 -6.42 8.71
C ALA A 359 -18.44 -7.36 8.93
N ALA A 360 -17.23 -6.88 8.71
CA ALA A 360 -16.00 -7.59 9.01
C ALA A 360 -15.65 -7.45 10.51
N TYR A 361 -15.15 -8.52 11.12
CA TYR A 361 -14.76 -8.56 12.53
C TYR A 361 -13.32 -9.02 12.67
N PHE A 362 -12.62 -8.47 13.65
CA PHE A 362 -11.28 -8.95 14.02
C PHE A 362 -11.32 -10.38 14.53
N GLY A 363 -10.30 -11.14 14.17
CA GLY A 363 -10.18 -12.54 14.54
C GLY A 363 -11.06 -13.50 13.75
N MET A 364 -11.71 -13.03 12.70
CA MET A 364 -12.57 -13.85 11.84
C MET A 364 -11.94 -14.18 10.48
N GLY A 365 -10.62 -13.94 10.34
CA GLY A 365 -9.84 -14.32 9.18
C GLY A 365 -10.06 -13.44 7.95
N LEU A 366 -9.80 -14.01 6.79
CA LEU A 366 -9.86 -13.36 5.48
C LEU A 366 -11.27 -12.84 5.18
N VAL A 367 -11.39 -11.61 4.69
CA VAL A 367 -12.68 -10.96 4.39
C VAL A 367 -12.93 -11.00 2.88
N PHE A 368 -14.10 -11.45 2.46
CA PHE A 368 -14.57 -11.35 1.07
C PHE A 368 -15.67 -10.32 0.96
N ASN A 369 -15.52 -9.39 0.03
CA ASN A 369 -16.56 -8.46 -0.37
C ASN A 369 -17.06 -8.89 -1.76
N LYS A 370 -18.26 -9.47 -1.80
CA LYS A 370 -18.85 -9.92 -3.07
C LYS A 370 -18.97 -8.77 -4.06
N TYR A 371 -19.20 -7.57 -3.55
CA TYR A 371 -19.23 -6.32 -4.29
C TYR A 371 -18.74 -5.17 -3.43
N THR A 372 -18.16 -4.19 -4.08
CA THR A 372 -17.70 -2.91 -3.51
C THR A 372 -18.47 -1.76 -4.14
N GLY A 373 -18.04 -0.53 -3.96
CA GLY A 373 -18.68 0.67 -4.49
C GLY A 373 -19.70 1.29 -3.54
N SER A 374 -20.28 2.41 -3.93
CA SER A 374 -21.17 3.21 -3.11
C SER A 374 -22.55 3.39 -3.75
N ARG A 375 -23.57 3.74 -2.95
CA ARG A 375 -24.90 4.15 -3.41
C ARG A 375 -25.46 3.23 -4.50
N GLY A 376 -25.72 1.98 -4.19
CA GLY A 376 -26.23 0.98 -5.14
C GLY A 376 -25.14 0.34 -6.01
N LYS A 377 -23.92 0.24 -5.49
CA LYS A 377 -22.78 -0.46 -6.10
C LYS A 377 -22.26 0.23 -7.36
N SER A 378 -22.14 1.55 -7.32
CA SER A 378 -21.57 2.32 -8.42
C SER A 378 -20.04 2.28 -8.40
N GLY A 379 -19.40 2.09 -9.56
CA GLY A 379 -17.95 2.06 -9.71
C GLY A 379 -17.29 0.86 -8.99
N SER A 380 -17.92 -0.33 -9.08
CA SER A 380 -17.49 -1.51 -8.33
C SER A 380 -17.44 -2.78 -9.16
N ASN A 381 -16.81 -3.80 -8.61
CA ASN A 381 -16.95 -5.18 -9.05
C ASN A 381 -18.13 -5.86 -8.32
N ASP A 382 -18.81 -6.80 -8.97
CA ASP A 382 -19.80 -7.73 -8.40
C ASP A 382 -19.39 -9.16 -8.78
N ALA A 383 -18.80 -9.88 -7.84
CA ALA A 383 -18.26 -11.20 -8.09
C ALA A 383 -19.36 -12.23 -8.40
N ASN A 384 -19.09 -13.13 -9.35
CA ASN A 384 -20.02 -14.19 -9.73
C ASN A 384 -20.21 -15.20 -8.60
N ALA A 385 -21.45 -15.71 -8.47
CA ALA A 385 -21.82 -16.66 -7.42
C ALA A 385 -21.03 -17.97 -7.51
N GLU A 386 -20.76 -18.44 -8.72
CA GLU A 386 -19.96 -19.65 -8.99
C GLU A 386 -18.53 -19.51 -8.50
N TYR A 387 -17.90 -18.35 -8.74
CA TYR A 387 -16.56 -18.06 -8.26
C TYR A 387 -16.50 -17.98 -6.71
N MET A 388 -17.50 -17.34 -6.11
CA MET A 388 -17.66 -17.35 -4.65
C MET A 388 -17.77 -18.78 -4.09
N ALA A 389 -18.55 -19.65 -4.75
CA ALA A 389 -18.72 -21.03 -4.30
C ALA A 389 -17.40 -21.83 -4.41
N GLU A 390 -16.63 -21.62 -5.49
CA GLU A 390 -15.31 -22.23 -5.68
C GLU A 390 -14.34 -21.79 -4.57
N LEU A 391 -14.25 -20.50 -4.31
CA LEU A 391 -13.36 -19.97 -3.26
C LEU A 391 -13.73 -20.51 -1.87
N ARG A 392 -15.01 -20.55 -1.54
CA ARG A 392 -15.46 -21.15 -0.29
C ARG A 392 -15.04 -22.61 -0.17
N HIS A 393 -15.15 -23.38 -1.25
CA HIS A 393 -14.69 -24.77 -1.27
C HIS A 393 -13.19 -24.89 -1.02
N ILE A 394 -12.37 -24.06 -1.68
CA ILE A 394 -10.91 -24.01 -1.50
C ILE A 394 -10.55 -23.70 -0.05
N LEU A 395 -11.16 -22.68 0.54
CA LEU A 395 -10.84 -22.24 1.90
C LEU A 395 -11.28 -23.25 2.95
N ASP A 396 -12.48 -23.78 2.84
CA ASP A 396 -13.02 -24.81 3.75
C ASP A 396 -12.13 -26.07 3.72
N LYS A 397 -11.75 -26.54 2.52
CA LYS A 397 -10.86 -27.68 2.34
C LYS A 397 -9.48 -27.48 2.99
N ASN A 398 -8.97 -26.24 2.98
CA ASN A 398 -7.67 -25.88 3.55
C ASN A 398 -7.76 -25.37 5.00
N ASN A 399 -8.94 -25.46 5.62
CA ASN A 399 -9.18 -25.00 7.00
C ASN A 399 -8.78 -23.53 7.22
N VAL A 400 -8.99 -22.67 6.21
CA VAL A 400 -8.78 -21.22 6.33
C VAL A 400 -10.03 -20.58 6.91
N THR A 401 -9.85 -19.72 7.91
CA THR A 401 -10.97 -18.94 8.46
C THR A 401 -11.24 -17.75 7.56
N PHE A 402 -12.49 -17.56 7.18
CA PHE A 402 -12.92 -16.43 6.36
C PHE A 402 -14.31 -15.92 6.74
N GLN A 403 -14.62 -14.73 6.34
CA GLN A 403 -15.90 -14.07 6.53
C GLN A 403 -16.31 -13.30 5.26
N THR A 404 -17.55 -12.85 5.20
CA THR A 404 -18.05 -11.98 4.13
C THR A 404 -18.49 -10.66 4.73
N SER A 405 -18.28 -9.56 4.02
CA SER A 405 -18.60 -8.21 4.50
C SER A 405 -19.08 -7.29 3.38
N GLU A 406 -19.73 -6.23 3.80
CA GLU A 406 -19.95 -5.01 3.01
C GLU A 406 -19.29 -3.84 3.72
N LEU A 407 -18.87 -2.82 2.98
CA LEU A 407 -18.26 -1.62 3.54
C LEU A 407 -19.34 -0.65 4.05
N GLY A 408 -19.74 -0.84 5.32
CA GLY A 408 -20.74 0.00 5.98
C GLY A 408 -22.18 -0.30 5.58
N LYS A 409 -23.11 0.50 6.11
CA LYS A 409 -24.53 0.45 5.74
C LYS A 409 -24.77 0.96 4.34
N VAL A 410 -25.78 0.41 3.68
CA VAL A 410 -26.32 0.94 2.41
C VAL A 410 -26.60 2.45 2.56
N ASP A 411 -26.27 3.23 1.55
CA ASP A 411 -26.31 4.71 1.48
C ASP A 411 -25.20 5.46 2.27
N GLN A 412 -24.50 4.80 3.19
CA GLN A 412 -23.43 5.43 4.00
C GLN A 412 -22.03 4.97 3.59
N GLY A 413 -21.88 3.69 3.34
CA GLY A 413 -20.60 3.06 3.04
C GLY A 413 -20.32 2.92 1.55
N GLY A 414 -19.17 2.39 1.27
CA GLY A 414 -18.69 2.05 -0.06
C GLY A 414 -17.40 2.73 -0.44
N GLY A 415 -16.61 2.05 -1.25
CA GLY A 415 -15.34 2.50 -1.81
C GLY A 415 -15.07 1.74 -3.12
N GLY A 416 -14.26 2.31 -3.99
CA GLY A 416 -13.71 1.62 -5.15
C GLY A 416 -12.47 0.83 -4.74
N THR A 417 -12.08 -0.13 -5.57
CA THR A 417 -10.86 -0.93 -5.46
C THR A 417 -10.31 -1.15 -6.86
N ILE A 418 -9.14 -1.78 -6.99
CA ILE A 418 -8.59 -2.15 -8.31
C ILE A 418 -9.38 -3.28 -9.01
N ALA A 419 -10.30 -3.95 -8.33
CA ALA A 419 -11.02 -5.13 -8.83
C ALA A 419 -11.72 -4.91 -10.16
N TYR A 420 -12.47 -3.80 -10.32
CA TYR A 420 -13.23 -3.54 -11.54
C TYR A 420 -12.32 -3.35 -12.76
N ILE A 421 -11.08 -2.92 -12.57
CA ILE A 421 -10.14 -2.64 -13.65
C ILE A 421 -9.77 -3.95 -14.35
N LEU A 422 -9.37 -4.97 -13.59
CA LEU A 422 -9.05 -6.28 -14.15
C LEU A 422 -10.30 -7.07 -14.57
N ALA A 423 -11.43 -6.88 -13.90
CA ALA A 423 -12.70 -7.44 -14.33
C ALA A 423 -13.11 -7.02 -15.75
N ASN A 424 -12.67 -5.85 -16.22
CA ASN A 424 -12.90 -5.39 -17.60
C ASN A 424 -12.25 -6.29 -18.67
N TYR A 425 -11.25 -7.09 -18.33
CA TYR A 425 -10.68 -8.09 -19.22
C TYR A 425 -11.54 -9.36 -19.31
N GLY A 426 -12.61 -9.46 -18.53
CA GLY A 426 -13.52 -10.61 -18.50
C GLY A 426 -13.05 -11.75 -17.61
N MET A 427 -12.05 -11.53 -16.75
CA MET A 427 -11.62 -12.51 -15.75
C MET A 427 -12.56 -12.55 -14.54
N GLN A 428 -12.48 -13.62 -13.76
CA GLN A 428 -13.18 -13.74 -12.48
C GLN A 428 -12.43 -12.96 -11.40
N VAL A 429 -13.08 -11.97 -10.81
CA VAL A 429 -12.47 -11.11 -9.78
C VAL A 429 -13.39 -10.99 -8.57
N ILE A 430 -12.81 -11.03 -7.38
CA ILE A 430 -13.48 -10.71 -6.12
C ILE A 430 -12.55 -9.90 -5.23
N ASP A 431 -13.13 -8.97 -4.48
CA ASP A 431 -12.41 -8.24 -3.43
C ASP A 431 -12.24 -9.12 -2.19
N CYS A 432 -11.01 -9.19 -1.68
CA CYS A 432 -10.62 -10.12 -0.64
C CYS A 432 -9.43 -9.60 0.15
N GLY A 433 -9.59 -9.27 1.44
CA GLY A 433 -8.49 -8.70 2.22
C GLY A 433 -8.61 -8.90 3.72
N VAL A 434 -7.99 -8.02 4.47
CA VAL A 434 -7.90 -8.05 5.93
C VAL A 434 -8.75 -6.94 6.54
N ALA A 435 -9.40 -7.23 7.67
CA ALA A 435 -10.17 -6.24 8.40
C ALA A 435 -9.25 -5.21 9.08
N VAL A 436 -9.51 -3.91 8.91
CA VAL A 436 -8.72 -2.80 9.45
C VAL A 436 -9.61 -1.84 10.23
N LEU A 437 -9.16 -1.39 11.39
CA LEU A 437 -9.73 -0.27 12.14
C LEU A 437 -8.94 1.00 11.86
N SER A 438 -9.64 2.15 11.89
CA SER A 438 -9.03 3.47 11.62
C SER A 438 -8.42 3.59 10.21
N MET A 439 -8.99 2.90 9.23
CA MET A 439 -8.56 2.96 7.82
C MET A 439 -8.36 4.41 7.37
N HIS A 440 -7.30 4.70 6.61
CA HIS A 440 -6.85 6.04 6.18
C HIS A 440 -6.40 6.99 7.30
N ALA A 441 -6.36 6.55 8.55
CA ALA A 441 -5.75 7.35 9.62
C ALA A 441 -4.22 7.22 9.59
N PRO A 442 -3.48 8.17 10.19
CA PRO A 442 -2.02 8.06 10.34
C PRO A 442 -1.57 6.77 11.06
N TRP A 443 -2.44 6.23 11.90
CA TRP A 443 -2.23 4.98 12.62
C TRP A 443 -3.47 4.10 12.49
N GLU A 444 -3.30 2.95 11.87
CA GLU A 444 -4.32 1.95 11.62
C GLU A 444 -4.06 0.70 12.47
N ILE A 445 -5.05 -0.16 12.63
CA ILE A 445 -4.95 -1.34 13.50
C ILE A 445 -5.45 -2.57 12.74
N ILE A 446 -4.68 -3.66 12.83
CA ILE A 446 -5.06 -4.97 12.29
C ILE A 446 -4.91 -6.07 13.34
N SER A 447 -5.60 -7.20 13.10
CA SER A 447 -5.44 -8.42 13.91
C SER A 447 -4.36 -9.33 13.31
N LYS A 448 -3.42 -9.80 14.15
CA LYS A 448 -2.33 -10.69 13.74
C LYS A 448 -2.80 -12.02 13.17
N VAL A 449 -3.90 -12.56 13.70
CA VAL A 449 -4.43 -13.83 13.22
C VAL A 449 -5.10 -13.68 11.86
N ASP A 450 -5.74 -12.53 11.57
CA ASP A 450 -6.37 -12.28 10.29
C ASP A 450 -5.33 -12.13 9.17
N LEU A 451 -4.20 -11.46 9.47
CA LEU A 451 -3.04 -11.39 8.60
C LEU A 451 -2.48 -12.79 8.27
N TYR A 452 -2.42 -13.68 9.25
CA TYR A 452 -1.92 -15.04 9.02
C TYR A 452 -2.92 -15.92 8.24
N GLU A 453 -4.21 -15.80 8.52
CA GLU A 453 -5.28 -16.47 7.75
C GLU A 453 -5.31 -15.96 6.29
N ALA A 454 -4.97 -14.68 6.05
CA ALA A 454 -4.82 -14.16 4.70
C ALA A 454 -3.68 -14.86 3.94
N LEU A 455 -2.50 -15.04 4.55
CA LEU A 455 -1.42 -15.81 3.95
C LEU A 455 -1.85 -17.21 3.58
N LEU A 456 -2.50 -17.93 4.51
CA LEU A 456 -2.97 -19.30 4.27
C LEU A 456 -4.01 -19.36 3.15
N GLY A 457 -4.92 -18.39 3.10
CA GLY A 457 -5.94 -18.29 2.05
C GLY A 457 -5.33 -18.01 0.68
N TYR A 458 -4.34 -17.13 0.60
CA TYR A 458 -3.64 -16.82 -0.64
C TYR A 458 -2.81 -18.00 -1.17
N GLU A 459 -2.12 -18.71 -0.29
CA GLU A 459 -1.42 -19.94 -0.65
C GLU A 459 -2.37 -21.04 -1.14
N ALA A 460 -3.53 -21.19 -0.49
CA ALA A 460 -4.56 -22.15 -0.92
C ALA A 460 -5.13 -21.80 -2.30
N PHE A 461 -5.39 -20.50 -2.55
CA PHE A 461 -5.84 -20.01 -3.84
C PHE A 461 -4.83 -20.29 -4.96
N PHE A 462 -3.55 -19.98 -4.76
CA PHE A 462 -2.51 -20.28 -5.75
C PHE A 462 -2.40 -21.78 -6.07
N ARG A 463 -2.65 -22.61 -5.10
CA ARG A 463 -2.50 -24.06 -5.23
C ARG A 463 -3.69 -24.74 -5.92
N GLU A 464 -4.91 -24.21 -5.76
CA GLU A 464 -6.12 -24.95 -6.07
C GLU A 464 -7.13 -24.25 -7.02
N ALA A 465 -6.96 -22.96 -7.37
CA ALA A 465 -7.94 -22.20 -8.18
C ALA A 465 -7.86 -22.45 -9.70
#